data_696fd9ad6b9af30f50f26332deae05ea
#
_entry.id   696fd9ad6b9af30f50f26332deae05ea
#
_cell.length_a   1.000
_cell.length_b   1.000
_cell.length_c   1.000
_cell.angle_alpha   90.00
_cell.angle_beta   90.00
_cell.angle_gamma   90.00
#
_symmetry.space_group_name_H-M   'P 1'
#
loop_
_entity.id
_entity.type
_entity.pdbx_description
1 polymer ?
#
loop_
_entity_poly.entity_id
_entity_poly.type
_entity_poly.pdbx_seq_one_letter_code
_entity_poly.pdbx_strand_id
1 'polypeptide(L)'
;MQAALAELPIAEPADEPTNGPAATPDAQELALALRRWLVWDDAAEVGVDDFVCDGPGVEAVAALCAGVILAEGDEQRVATLFAAGADCVFLGEAALLDSTAVERLVAAHGAKRIGIYAPLARQTVSWSFETVSNADFKTVTPSHCEPAWEVLRADGSGTGTLAPWWLKAMRELGASRFLVRVDIRDDTDLNLCAGLVEDLGDALWIGPLQDPAPRLAEWVDYGQCRQLALGAAAYAHCNALLDGQPESA
;
A
#
# COMPACT_ATOMS: atom_id res chain seq x y z
N MET A 1 -83.57 -17.38 -12.59
CA MET A 1 -82.41 -18.21 -12.24
C MET A 1 -81.32 -17.29 -11.72
N GLN A 2 -81.20 -17.18 -10.40
CA GLN A 2 -80.21 -16.40 -9.72
C GLN A 2 -79.04 -17.35 -9.36
N ALA A 3 -77.84 -17.04 -9.92
CA ALA A 3 -76.62 -17.72 -9.56
C ALA A 3 -76.02 -17.05 -8.34
N ALA A 4 -75.83 -17.80 -7.26
CA ALA A 4 -75.20 -17.38 -6.04
C ALA A 4 -73.70 -17.28 -6.27
N LEU A 5 -73.08 -16.07 -5.96
CA LEU A 5 -71.67 -15.87 -5.85
C LEU A 5 -71.23 -16.42 -4.49
N ALA A 6 -70.38 -17.43 -4.52
CA ALA A 6 -69.68 -17.94 -3.36
C ALA A 6 -68.55 -17.02 -2.98
N GLU A 7 -68.57 -16.47 -1.78
CA GLU A 7 -67.44 -15.74 -1.18
C GLU A 7 -66.29 -16.69 -0.87
N LEU A 8 -65.10 -16.38 -1.40
CA LEU A 8 -63.83 -17.03 -1.04
C LEU A 8 -63.32 -16.44 0.27
N PRO A 9 -62.78 -17.22 1.20
CA PRO A 9 -62.22 -16.72 2.45
C PRO A 9 -60.92 -15.95 2.19
N ILE A 10 -60.86 -14.77 2.78
CA ILE A 10 -59.64 -13.95 2.83
C ILE A 10 -58.63 -14.66 3.71
N ALA A 11 -57.48 -15.04 3.14
CA ALA A 11 -56.36 -15.57 3.89
C ALA A 11 -55.72 -14.42 4.71
N GLU A 12 -55.57 -14.66 6.00
CA GLU A 12 -54.81 -13.78 6.91
C GLU A 12 -53.35 -13.69 6.45
N PRO A 13 -52.72 -12.48 6.53
CA PRO A 13 -51.29 -12.33 6.20
C PRO A 13 -50.46 -13.09 7.24
N ALA A 14 -49.57 -13.97 6.76
CA ALA A 14 -48.60 -14.66 7.58
C ALA A 14 -47.66 -13.65 8.23
N ASP A 15 -47.44 -13.84 9.54
CA ASP A 15 -46.44 -13.10 10.33
C ASP A 15 -45.09 -13.06 9.62
N GLU A 16 -44.63 -11.85 9.28
CA GLU A 16 -43.22 -11.63 8.85
C GLU A 16 -42.31 -12.04 10.00
N PRO A 17 -41.25 -12.82 9.73
CA PRO A 17 -40.22 -13.07 10.73
C PRO A 17 -39.53 -11.75 11.03
N THR A 18 -39.66 -11.28 12.26
CA THR A 18 -38.87 -10.20 12.83
C THR A 18 -37.38 -10.55 12.73
N ASN A 19 -36.73 -10.03 11.68
CA ASN A 19 -35.28 -10.01 11.60
C ASN A 19 -34.77 -9.17 12.79
N GLY A 20 -34.32 -9.86 13.83
CA GLY A 20 -33.51 -9.23 14.87
C GLY A 20 -32.29 -8.56 14.24
N PRO A 21 -31.73 -7.50 14.87
CA PRO A 21 -30.57 -6.83 14.32
C PRO A 21 -29.48 -7.87 14.08
N ALA A 22 -29.02 -7.97 12.81
CA ALA A 22 -27.87 -8.76 12.44
C ALA A 22 -26.72 -8.33 13.38
N ALA A 23 -26.18 -9.30 14.13
CA ALA A 23 -24.98 -9.07 14.92
C ALA A 23 -23.95 -8.47 13.99
N THR A 24 -23.57 -7.22 14.23
CA THR A 24 -22.38 -6.61 13.67
C THR A 24 -21.24 -7.58 13.97
N PRO A 25 -20.47 -8.04 12.95
CA PRO A 25 -19.29 -8.83 13.24
C PRO A 25 -18.45 -8.03 14.20
N ASP A 26 -18.07 -8.65 15.33
CA ASP A 26 -17.13 -8.09 16.27
C ASP A 26 -15.99 -7.48 15.44
N ALA A 27 -15.89 -6.16 15.47
CA ALA A 27 -14.71 -5.46 15.01
C ALA A 27 -13.59 -5.93 15.95
N GLN A 28 -12.93 -7.04 15.59
CA GLN A 28 -11.64 -7.36 16.16
C GLN A 28 -10.81 -6.11 15.90
N GLU A 29 -10.52 -5.39 16.96
CA GLU A 29 -9.59 -4.29 16.98
C GLU A 29 -8.24 -4.89 16.52
N LEU A 30 -8.03 -4.87 15.21
CA LEU A 30 -6.80 -5.37 14.60
C LEU A 30 -5.69 -4.50 15.16
N ALA A 31 -4.85 -5.10 16.00
CA ALA A 31 -3.74 -4.41 16.64
C ALA A 31 -2.85 -3.78 15.56
N LEU A 32 -2.55 -2.49 15.71
CA LEU A 32 -1.63 -1.77 14.84
C LEU A 32 -0.25 -2.42 14.93
N ALA A 33 0.29 -2.81 13.77
CA ALA A 33 1.63 -3.36 13.67
C ALA A 33 2.61 -2.25 13.24
N LEU A 34 3.70 -2.12 13.99
CA LEU A 34 4.74 -1.13 13.74
C LEU A 34 6.06 -1.82 13.43
N ARG A 35 6.75 -1.35 12.39
CA ARG A 35 8.11 -1.74 12.06
C ARG A 35 8.97 -0.52 11.81
N ARG A 36 10.25 -0.64 12.12
CA ARG A 36 11.23 0.38 11.78
C ARG A 36 11.85 0.04 10.42
N TRP A 37 12.04 1.03 9.56
CA TRP A 37 12.94 0.92 8.42
C TRP A 37 14.16 1.79 8.64
N LEU A 38 15.30 1.34 8.16
CA LEU A 38 16.56 2.05 8.29
C LEU A 38 17.43 1.88 7.06
N VAL A 39 18.26 2.87 6.82
CA VAL A 39 19.37 2.78 5.87
C VAL A 39 20.52 2.11 6.59
N TRP A 40 21.06 1.05 5.98
CA TRP A 40 22.17 0.32 6.57
C TRP A 40 23.43 1.17 6.63
N ASP A 41 24.03 1.23 7.79
CA ASP A 41 25.43 1.59 8.02
C ASP A 41 26.01 0.68 9.11
N ASP A 42 27.33 0.57 9.19
CA ASP A 42 27.99 -0.36 10.12
C ASP A 42 27.76 -0.03 11.61
N ALA A 43 27.19 1.14 11.92
CA ALA A 43 26.88 1.57 13.29
C ALA A 43 25.41 1.31 13.67
N ALA A 44 24.55 0.93 12.73
CA ALA A 44 23.13 0.72 12.98
C ALA A 44 22.88 -0.59 13.73
N GLU A 45 22.18 -0.50 14.86
CA GLU A 45 21.62 -1.70 15.51
C GLU A 45 20.36 -2.15 14.74
N VAL A 46 20.41 -3.39 14.21
CA VAL A 46 19.33 -4.01 13.45
C VAL A 46 18.57 -5.00 14.30
N GLY A 47 17.26 -4.83 14.39
CA GLY A 47 16.34 -5.74 15.08
C GLY A 47 15.65 -6.71 14.13
N VAL A 48 15.09 -7.78 14.70
CA VAL A 48 14.40 -8.85 13.95
C VAL A 48 13.14 -8.38 13.21
N ASP A 49 12.57 -7.27 13.63
CA ASP A 49 11.38 -6.67 13.03
C ASP A 49 11.69 -5.51 12.07
N ASP A 50 12.96 -5.18 11.89
CA ASP A 50 13.36 -4.06 11.04
C ASP A 50 13.30 -4.41 9.54
N PHE A 51 13.00 -3.41 8.74
CA PHE A 51 13.29 -3.41 7.31
C PHE A 51 14.58 -2.62 7.06
N VAL A 52 15.50 -3.19 6.32
CA VAL A 52 16.82 -2.58 6.07
C VAL A 52 16.96 -2.27 4.59
N CYS A 53 17.28 -1.02 4.26
CA CYS A 53 17.60 -0.65 2.88
C CYS A 53 18.91 -1.30 2.43
N ASP A 54 18.93 -1.83 1.21
CA ASP A 54 20.15 -2.38 0.63
C ASP A 54 21.26 -1.33 0.55
N GLY A 55 22.47 -1.77 0.80
CA GLY A 55 23.68 -0.96 0.77
C GLY A 55 24.93 -1.81 0.96
N PRO A 56 26.12 -1.22 0.88
CA PRO A 56 27.37 -1.93 1.07
C PRO A 56 27.42 -2.63 2.43
N GLY A 57 27.66 -3.94 2.45
CA GLY A 57 27.81 -4.73 3.69
C GLY A 57 26.50 -5.17 4.35
N VAL A 58 25.33 -4.91 3.75
CA VAL A 58 24.01 -5.32 4.30
C VAL A 58 23.89 -6.82 4.48
N GLU A 59 24.70 -7.62 3.78
CA GLU A 59 24.77 -9.07 3.91
C GLU A 59 25.08 -9.51 5.35
N ALA A 60 25.81 -8.69 6.11
CA ALA A 60 26.15 -9.00 7.50
C ALA A 60 24.91 -9.05 8.42
N VAL A 61 23.83 -8.35 8.06
CA VAL A 61 22.62 -8.23 8.85
C VAL A 61 21.36 -8.78 8.16
N ALA A 62 21.48 -9.24 6.92
CA ALA A 62 20.35 -9.71 6.12
C ALA A 62 19.55 -10.84 6.81
N ALA A 63 20.21 -11.71 7.60
CA ALA A 63 19.57 -12.78 8.37
C ALA A 63 18.97 -12.31 9.71
N LEU A 64 19.19 -11.06 10.10
CA LEU A 64 18.80 -10.54 11.42
C LEU A 64 17.55 -9.63 11.33
N CYS A 65 17.12 -9.27 10.11
CA CYS A 65 16.02 -8.34 9.88
C CYS A 65 14.79 -9.02 9.27
N ALA A 66 13.64 -8.35 9.33
CA ALA A 66 12.39 -8.83 8.75
C ALA A 66 12.38 -8.81 7.22
N GLY A 67 13.26 -8.03 6.61
CA GLY A 67 13.42 -7.97 5.17
C GLY A 67 14.36 -6.87 4.70
N VAL A 68 14.95 -7.09 3.52
CA VAL A 68 15.84 -6.13 2.86
C VAL A 68 15.08 -5.40 1.76
N ILE A 69 15.18 -4.08 1.75
CA ILE A 69 14.56 -3.21 0.73
C ILE A 69 15.59 -3.00 -0.37
N LEU A 70 15.36 -3.60 -1.53
CA LEU A 70 16.16 -3.44 -2.74
C LEU A 70 15.48 -2.43 -3.66
N ALA A 71 15.68 -1.14 -3.40
CA ALA A 71 15.09 -0.07 -4.21
C ALA A 71 15.62 -0.12 -5.65
N GLU A 72 16.92 -0.31 -5.80
CA GLU A 72 17.65 -0.55 -7.04
C GLU A 72 18.35 -1.91 -6.98
N GLY A 73 18.55 -2.55 -8.13
CA GLY A 73 19.27 -3.82 -8.21
C GLY A 73 18.55 -4.81 -9.11
N ASP A 74 19.16 -5.97 -9.29
CA ASP A 74 18.71 -7.02 -10.18
C ASP A 74 18.51 -8.38 -9.46
N GLU A 75 18.11 -9.39 -10.19
CA GLU A 75 17.92 -10.75 -9.69
C GLU A 75 19.20 -11.34 -9.10
N GLN A 76 20.38 -10.95 -9.58
CA GLN A 76 21.66 -11.39 -9.02
C GLN A 76 21.86 -10.84 -7.60
N ARG A 77 21.48 -9.57 -7.36
CA ARG A 77 21.52 -8.98 -6.02
C ARG A 77 20.57 -9.70 -5.08
N VAL A 78 19.35 -10.01 -5.53
CA VAL A 78 18.39 -10.81 -4.76
C VAL A 78 18.97 -12.15 -4.36
N ALA A 79 19.60 -12.88 -5.29
CA ALA A 79 20.23 -14.16 -4.99
C ALA A 79 21.34 -14.02 -3.93
N THR A 80 22.14 -12.96 -3.99
CA THR A 80 23.18 -12.66 -3.00
C THR A 80 22.59 -12.44 -1.61
N LEU A 81 21.51 -11.64 -1.50
CA LEU A 81 20.83 -11.38 -0.24
C LEU A 81 20.22 -12.65 0.37
N PHE A 82 19.63 -13.52 -0.45
CA PHE A 82 19.12 -14.80 0.01
C PHE A 82 20.22 -15.76 0.43
N ALA A 83 21.37 -15.75 -0.26
CA ALA A 83 22.55 -16.52 0.16
C ALA A 83 23.11 -16.02 1.50
N ALA A 84 22.98 -14.73 1.81
CA ALA A 84 23.32 -14.14 3.10
C ALA A 84 22.27 -14.40 4.20
N GLY A 85 21.15 -15.06 3.87
CA GLY A 85 20.14 -15.47 4.85
C GLY A 85 18.94 -14.54 4.98
N ALA A 86 18.73 -13.56 4.08
CA ALA A 86 17.55 -12.71 4.12
C ALA A 86 16.26 -13.54 4.15
N ASP A 87 15.32 -13.20 5.04
CA ASP A 87 13.99 -13.84 5.08
C ASP A 87 13.13 -13.35 3.91
N CYS A 88 13.14 -12.07 3.65
CA CYS A 88 12.36 -11.41 2.59
C CYS A 88 13.20 -10.36 1.88
N VAL A 89 12.99 -10.18 0.58
CA VAL A 89 13.54 -9.08 -0.22
C VAL A 89 12.40 -8.33 -0.88
N PHE A 90 12.33 -7.03 -0.65
CA PHE A 90 11.35 -6.13 -1.28
C PHE A 90 11.97 -5.52 -2.53
N LEU A 91 11.44 -5.88 -3.69
CA LEU A 91 11.90 -5.44 -5.01
C LEU A 91 11.29 -4.10 -5.37
N GLY A 92 12.11 -3.14 -5.76
CA GLY A 92 11.69 -1.85 -6.30
C GLY A 92 11.78 -1.81 -7.83
N GLU A 93 12.77 -1.11 -8.33
CA GLU A 93 12.91 -0.79 -9.76
C GLU A 93 13.03 -2.03 -10.66
N ALA A 94 13.64 -3.11 -10.19
CA ALA A 94 13.72 -4.36 -10.97
C ALA A 94 12.32 -4.89 -11.36
N ALA A 95 11.37 -4.88 -10.41
CA ALA A 95 9.99 -5.30 -10.67
C ALA A 95 9.21 -4.32 -11.56
N LEU A 96 9.62 -3.05 -11.56
CA LEU A 96 9.02 -2.01 -12.39
C LEU A 96 9.49 -2.10 -13.86
N LEU A 97 10.76 -2.43 -14.07
CA LEU A 97 11.37 -2.55 -15.38
C LEU A 97 11.05 -3.89 -16.05
N ASP A 98 11.01 -4.97 -15.29
CA ASP A 98 10.68 -6.32 -15.76
C ASP A 98 9.80 -7.05 -14.74
N SER A 99 8.49 -6.96 -14.93
CA SER A 99 7.53 -7.63 -14.06
C SER A 99 7.68 -9.16 -14.03
N THR A 100 8.21 -9.77 -15.10
CA THR A 100 8.43 -11.22 -15.16
C THR A 100 9.56 -11.68 -14.23
N ALA A 101 10.43 -10.76 -13.79
CA ALA A 101 11.42 -11.05 -12.74
C ALA A 101 10.75 -11.46 -11.44
N VAL A 102 9.62 -10.88 -11.09
CA VAL A 102 8.84 -11.25 -9.88
C VAL A 102 8.40 -12.70 -9.96
N GLU A 103 7.83 -13.13 -11.09
CA GLU A 103 7.38 -14.51 -11.30
C GLU A 103 8.56 -15.50 -11.20
N ARG A 104 9.70 -15.19 -11.84
CA ARG A 104 10.91 -16.04 -11.76
C ARG A 104 11.43 -16.15 -10.33
N LEU A 105 11.50 -15.04 -9.59
CA LEU A 105 11.97 -15.00 -8.21
C LEU A 105 11.02 -15.72 -7.26
N VAL A 106 9.71 -15.56 -7.44
CA VAL A 106 8.69 -16.30 -6.68
C VAL A 106 8.81 -17.80 -6.94
N ALA A 107 9.01 -18.22 -8.17
CA ALA A 107 9.22 -19.63 -8.52
C ALA A 107 10.51 -20.20 -7.89
N ALA A 108 11.58 -19.39 -7.85
CA ALA A 108 12.86 -19.81 -7.31
C ALA A 108 12.94 -19.83 -5.77
N HIS A 109 12.32 -18.86 -5.11
CA HIS A 109 12.50 -18.61 -3.67
C HIS A 109 11.22 -18.72 -2.84
N GLY A 110 10.06 -18.79 -3.47
CA GLY A 110 8.74 -18.85 -2.83
C GLY A 110 8.12 -17.49 -2.58
N ALA A 111 6.80 -17.42 -2.69
CA ALA A 111 6.00 -16.18 -2.61
C ALA A 111 6.24 -15.37 -1.30
N LYS A 112 6.39 -16.07 -0.16
CA LYS A 112 6.57 -15.40 1.15
C LYS A 112 7.87 -14.62 1.27
N ARG A 113 8.84 -14.90 0.43
CA ARG A 113 10.17 -14.28 0.46
C ARG A 113 10.31 -13.11 -0.51
N ILE A 114 9.34 -12.93 -1.40
CA ILE A 114 9.34 -11.86 -2.41
C ILE A 114 8.30 -10.82 -2.04
N GLY A 115 8.77 -9.63 -1.74
CA GLY A 115 7.97 -8.44 -1.52
C GLY A 115 8.16 -7.42 -2.63
N ILE A 116 7.31 -6.41 -2.67
CA ILE A 116 7.39 -5.27 -3.58
C ILE A 116 7.59 -4.00 -2.76
N TYR A 117 8.60 -3.22 -3.13
CA TYR A 117 8.83 -1.87 -2.63
C TYR A 117 8.35 -0.84 -3.64
N ALA A 118 7.51 0.10 -3.19
CA ALA A 118 6.91 1.12 -4.04
C ALA A 118 6.97 2.50 -3.38
N PRO A 119 7.91 3.36 -3.76
CA PRO A 119 7.79 4.78 -3.45
C PRO A 119 6.70 5.39 -4.34
N LEU A 120 5.78 6.14 -3.73
CA LEU A 120 4.63 6.71 -4.43
C LEU A 120 4.58 8.23 -4.27
N ALA A 121 4.07 8.89 -5.30
CA ALA A 121 3.64 10.28 -5.21
C ALA A 121 2.26 10.45 -5.85
N ARG A 122 1.55 11.49 -5.44
CA ARG A 122 0.31 11.85 -6.11
C ARG A 122 0.63 12.31 -7.52
N GLN A 123 -0.02 11.70 -8.50
CA GLN A 123 0.11 12.10 -9.89
C GLN A 123 -0.25 13.58 -10.04
N THR A 124 0.67 14.37 -10.57
CA THR A 124 0.41 15.75 -10.91
C THR A 124 -0.49 15.78 -12.14
N VAL A 125 -1.66 16.43 -12.02
CA VAL A 125 -2.54 16.66 -13.18
C VAL A 125 -1.76 17.53 -14.17
N SER A 126 -1.23 16.90 -15.22
CA SER A 126 -0.69 17.67 -16.35
C SER A 126 -1.87 18.12 -17.19
N TRP A 127 -2.04 19.42 -17.30
CA TRP A 127 -2.94 19.99 -18.27
C TRP A 127 -2.34 19.76 -19.66
N SER A 128 -2.68 18.66 -20.33
CA SER A 128 -2.36 18.51 -21.72
C SER A 128 -3.32 19.36 -22.52
N PHE A 129 -2.84 20.47 -23.01
CA PHE A 129 -3.58 21.27 -24.00
C PHE A 129 -3.51 20.55 -25.34
N GLU A 130 -4.29 19.53 -25.55
CA GLU A 130 -4.54 19.04 -26.88
C GLU A 130 -5.38 20.10 -27.62
N THR A 131 -4.71 20.97 -28.33
CA THR A 131 -5.35 21.90 -29.24
C THR A 131 -5.77 21.15 -30.49
N VAL A 132 -6.98 20.63 -30.52
CA VAL A 132 -7.65 20.29 -31.77
C VAL A 132 -8.06 21.59 -32.43
N SER A 133 -7.25 22.05 -33.38
CA SER A 133 -7.55 23.22 -34.18
C SER A 133 -8.55 22.83 -35.27
N ASN A 134 -9.84 23.10 -35.03
CA ASN A 134 -10.74 23.44 -36.13
C ASN A 134 -10.58 24.94 -36.38
N ALA A 135 -10.56 25.39 -37.62
CA ALA A 135 -10.05 26.68 -38.11
C ALA A 135 -10.46 27.94 -37.33
N ASP A 136 -11.48 27.87 -36.48
CA ASP A 136 -12.05 29.04 -35.77
C ASP A 136 -12.14 28.94 -34.26
N PHE A 137 -11.90 27.78 -33.61
CA PHE A 137 -12.02 27.60 -32.16
C PHE A 137 -10.93 26.73 -31.58
N LYS A 138 -10.20 27.23 -30.57
CA LYS A 138 -9.34 26.43 -29.70
C LYS A 138 -10.18 25.86 -28.58
N THR A 139 -10.53 24.59 -28.65
CA THR A 139 -11.21 23.91 -27.57
C THR A 139 -10.15 23.32 -26.63
N VAL A 140 -10.11 23.84 -25.40
CA VAL A 140 -9.31 23.25 -24.33
C VAL A 140 -10.21 22.23 -23.63
N THR A 141 -9.92 20.95 -23.77
CA THR A 141 -10.58 19.90 -22.99
C THR A 141 -9.74 19.66 -21.74
N PRO A 142 -10.19 20.10 -20.56
CA PRO A 142 -9.50 19.70 -19.33
C PRO A 142 -9.67 18.19 -19.15
N SER A 143 -8.58 17.44 -19.17
CA SER A 143 -8.62 16.06 -18.72
C SER A 143 -8.70 16.08 -17.19
N HIS A 144 -9.88 15.85 -16.63
CA HIS A 144 -10.02 15.52 -15.23
C HIS A 144 -9.47 14.14 -15.00
N CYS A 145 -8.21 14.03 -14.61
CA CYS A 145 -7.68 12.80 -14.03
C CYS A 145 -8.14 12.75 -12.58
N GLU A 146 -8.78 11.65 -12.19
CA GLU A 146 -9.01 11.38 -10.78
C GLU A 146 -7.65 11.33 -10.07
N PRO A 147 -7.56 11.84 -8.82
CA PRO A 147 -6.34 11.72 -8.05
C PRO A 147 -5.92 10.25 -7.93
N ALA A 148 -4.66 9.97 -8.18
CA ALA A 148 -4.12 8.62 -8.09
C ALA A 148 -2.66 8.65 -7.63
N TRP A 149 -2.23 7.56 -7.01
CA TRP A 149 -0.82 7.34 -6.71
C TRP A 149 -0.09 6.86 -7.97
N GLU A 150 1.04 7.48 -8.24
CA GLU A 150 2.00 7.08 -9.26
C GLU A 150 3.21 6.43 -8.60
N VAL A 151 3.69 5.31 -9.16
CA VAL A 151 4.92 4.66 -8.72
C VAL A 151 6.11 5.50 -9.17
N LEU A 152 7.03 5.77 -8.26
CA LEU A 152 8.27 6.46 -8.54
C LEU A 152 9.40 5.46 -8.82
N ARG A 153 10.42 5.91 -9.55
CA ARG A 153 11.72 5.23 -9.63
C ARG A 153 12.49 5.42 -8.33
N ALA A 154 13.60 4.73 -8.19
CA ALA A 154 14.48 4.86 -7.03
C ALA A 154 15.07 6.27 -6.90
N ASP A 155 15.29 6.99 -8.00
CA ASP A 155 15.74 8.38 -8.03
C ASP A 155 14.64 9.41 -7.73
N GLY A 156 13.41 8.96 -7.46
CA GLY A 156 12.24 9.80 -7.19
C GLY A 156 11.53 10.33 -8.44
N SER A 157 11.98 9.98 -9.65
CA SER A 157 11.28 10.39 -10.87
C SER A 157 9.99 9.60 -11.10
N GLY A 158 8.98 10.26 -11.68
CA GLY A 158 7.70 9.65 -12.02
C GLY A 158 7.82 8.63 -13.16
N THR A 159 7.00 7.59 -13.14
CA THR A 159 6.96 6.55 -14.16
C THR A 159 5.73 6.61 -15.04
N GLY A 160 4.70 7.37 -14.66
CA GLY A 160 3.37 7.32 -15.26
C GLY A 160 2.58 6.06 -14.91
N THR A 161 3.12 5.16 -14.09
CA THR A 161 2.48 3.90 -13.72
C THR A 161 1.61 4.09 -12.50
N LEU A 162 0.31 3.77 -12.61
CA LEU A 162 -0.63 3.87 -11.49
C LEU A 162 -0.38 2.76 -10.47
N ALA A 163 -0.17 3.15 -9.21
CA ALA A 163 0.17 2.24 -8.12
C ALA A 163 -0.88 1.14 -7.88
N PRO A 164 -2.21 1.42 -7.81
CA PRO A 164 -3.19 0.37 -7.57
C PRO A 164 -3.15 -0.73 -8.64
N TRP A 165 -3.04 -0.33 -9.90
CA TRP A 165 -2.94 -1.27 -11.01
C TRP A 165 -1.65 -2.11 -10.95
N TRP A 166 -0.51 -1.45 -10.72
CA TRP A 166 0.80 -2.12 -10.69
C TRP A 166 0.93 -3.07 -9.49
N LEU A 167 0.55 -2.65 -8.29
CA LEU A 167 0.62 -3.48 -7.09
C LEU A 167 -0.28 -4.72 -7.20
N LYS A 168 -1.47 -4.56 -7.81
CA LYS A 168 -2.34 -5.69 -8.12
C LYS A 168 -1.69 -6.67 -9.11
N ALA A 169 -1.06 -6.17 -10.19
CA ALA A 169 -0.33 -7.01 -11.13
C ALA A 169 0.82 -7.77 -10.44
N MET A 170 1.57 -7.11 -9.55
CA MET A 170 2.64 -7.77 -8.78
C MET A 170 2.10 -8.87 -7.86
N ARG A 171 0.93 -8.66 -7.25
CA ARG A 171 0.24 -9.68 -6.46
C ARG A 171 -0.19 -10.89 -7.31
N GLU A 172 -0.68 -10.64 -8.51
CA GLU A 172 -1.04 -11.70 -9.48
C GLU A 172 0.17 -12.52 -9.93
N LEU A 173 1.35 -11.91 -10.00
CA LEU A 173 2.63 -12.58 -10.27
C LEU A 173 3.21 -13.31 -9.04
N GLY A 174 2.53 -13.25 -7.90
CA GLY A 174 2.84 -14.05 -6.71
C GLY A 174 3.59 -13.31 -5.61
N ALA A 175 3.83 -12.01 -5.72
CA ALA A 175 4.33 -11.22 -4.59
C ALA A 175 3.29 -11.23 -3.45
N SER A 176 3.75 -11.44 -2.20
CA SER A 176 2.85 -11.59 -1.06
C SER A 176 3.01 -10.53 0.02
N ARG A 177 3.98 -9.64 -0.11
CA ARG A 177 4.27 -8.54 0.81
C ARG A 177 4.48 -7.25 0.02
N PHE A 178 3.98 -6.14 0.52
CA PHE A 178 4.08 -4.84 -0.14
C PHE A 178 4.53 -3.80 0.89
N LEU A 179 5.55 -3.03 0.54
CA LEU A 179 6.03 -1.91 1.33
C LEU A 179 5.90 -0.65 0.47
N VAL A 180 4.91 0.16 0.79
CA VAL A 180 4.63 1.42 0.12
C VAL A 180 5.18 2.58 0.95
N ARG A 181 5.87 3.51 0.31
CA ARG A 181 6.30 4.76 0.94
C ARG A 181 5.63 5.93 0.24
N VAL A 182 4.93 6.75 1.03
CA VAL A 182 4.10 7.84 0.51
C VAL A 182 3.97 8.95 1.55
N ASP A 183 3.87 10.21 1.10
CA ASP A 183 3.55 11.32 1.99
C ASP A 183 2.06 11.65 1.85
N ILE A 184 1.30 11.45 2.93
CA ILE A 184 -0.13 11.72 3.00
C ILE A 184 -0.32 13.16 3.50
N ARG A 185 -0.91 14.01 2.68
CA ARG A 185 -1.00 15.46 2.91
C ARG A 185 -2.40 15.97 3.19
N ASP A 186 -3.42 15.30 2.64
CA ASP A 186 -4.82 15.71 2.73
C ASP A 186 -5.77 14.49 2.68
N ASP A 187 -7.08 14.77 2.77
CA ASP A 187 -8.14 13.75 2.78
C ASP A 187 -8.18 12.94 1.49
N THR A 188 -7.75 13.51 0.37
CA THR A 188 -7.66 12.77 -0.90
C THR A 188 -6.61 11.68 -0.79
N ASP A 189 -5.44 11.99 -0.22
CA ASP A 189 -4.38 11.03 0.00
C ASP A 189 -4.80 9.93 1.00
N LEU A 190 -5.53 10.30 2.06
CA LEU A 190 -6.09 9.33 3.02
C LEU A 190 -7.06 8.36 2.34
N ASN A 191 -7.94 8.86 1.47
CA ASN A 191 -8.85 8.01 0.70
C ASN A 191 -8.11 7.07 -0.27
N LEU A 192 -7.07 7.56 -0.93
CA LEU A 192 -6.23 6.74 -1.81
C LEU A 192 -5.48 5.66 -1.01
N CYS A 193 -5.02 5.98 0.20
CA CYS A 193 -4.43 5.00 1.12
C CYS A 193 -5.43 3.93 1.54
N ALA A 194 -6.64 4.32 1.94
CA ALA A 194 -7.69 3.39 2.32
C ALA A 194 -8.01 2.41 1.16
N GLY A 195 -8.02 2.89 -0.08
CA GLY A 195 -8.18 2.03 -1.27
C GLY A 195 -7.05 1.01 -1.42
N LEU A 196 -5.79 1.39 -1.16
CA LEU A 196 -4.68 0.43 -1.18
C LEU A 196 -4.79 -0.61 -0.05
N VAL A 197 -5.24 -0.19 1.14
CA VAL A 197 -5.48 -1.09 2.27
C VAL A 197 -6.60 -2.08 1.95
N GLU A 198 -7.70 -1.62 1.34
CA GLU A 198 -8.79 -2.48 0.89
C GLU A 198 -8.31 -3.53 -0.13
N ASP A 199 -7.49 -3.11 -1.09
CA ASP A 199 -6.99 -3.99 -2.15
C ASP A 199 -5.97 -5.02 -1.64
N LEU A 200 -5.06 -4.65 -0.74
CA LEU A 200 -3.89 -5.46 -0.36
C LEU A 200 -3.99 -6.07 1.05
N GLY A 201 -4.81 -5.49 1.92
CA GLY A 201 -5.03 -5.98 3.29
C GLY A 201 -3.74 -6.12 4.10
N ASP A 202 -3.64 -7.22 4.84
CA ASP A 202 -2.51 -7.52 5.73
C ASP A 202 -1.17 -7.77 4.99
N ALA A 203 -1.16 -7.74 3.67
CA ALA A 203 0.08 -7.80 2.91
C ALA A 203 0.80 -6.44 2.82
N LEU A 204 0.10 -5.34 3.16
CA LEU A 204 0.54 -3.96 2.92
C LEU A 204 1.13 -3.31 4.16
N TRP A 205 2.39 -2.88 4.05
CA TRP A 205 3.06 -1.95 4.94
C TRP A 205 3.10 -0.56 4.31
N ILE A 206 2.76 0.47 5.08
CA ILE A 206 2.78 1.86 4.61
C ILE A 206 3.73 2.67 5.50
N GLY A 207 4.56 3.50 4.89
CA GLY A 207 5.46 4.41 5.60
C GLY A 207 5.62 5.74 4.90
N PRO A 208 6.11 6.78 5.60
CA PRO A 208 6.36 8.08 4.99
C PRO A 208 7.47 7.99 3.95
N LEU A 209 7.33 8.73 2.85
CA LEU A 209 8.36 8.84 1.82
C LEU A 209 9.46 9.80 2.26
N GLN A 210 9.08 11.02 2.62
CA GLN A 210 9.99 12.09 3.02
C GLN A 210 9.53 12.81 4.29
N ASP A 211 8.26 12.69 4.68
CA ASP A 211 7.71 13.37 5.85
C ASP A 211 8.36 12.83 7.14
N PRO A 212 9.10 13.65 7.89
CA PRO A 212 9.74 13.22 9.13
C PRO A 212 8.76 13.10 10.31
N ALA A 213 7.59 13.76 10.23
CA ALA A 213 6.59 13.81 11.29
C ALA A 213 5.18 13.55 10.75
N PRO A 214 4.91 12.34 10.22
CA PRO A 214 3.63 12.01 9.62
C PRO A 214 2.49 12.03 10.64
N ARG A 215 1.30 12.44 10.24
CA ARG A 215 0.09 12.45 11.07
C ARG A 215 -0.49 11.05 11.23
N LEU A 216 0.22 10.19 11.97
CA LEU A 216 -0.09 8.74 12.05
C LEU A 216 -1.49 8.45 12.57
N ALA A 217 -2.04 9.28 13.49
CA ALA A 217 -3.42 9.16 13.94
C ALA A 217 -4.41 9.20 12.76
N GLU A 218 -4.25 10.17 11.86
CA GLU A 218 -5.11 10.27 10.67
C GLU A 218 -4.91 9.10 9.70
N TRP A 219 -3.67 8.59 9.57
CA TRP A 219 -3.40 7.42 8.73
C TRP A 219 -4.12 6.17 9.23
N VAL A 220 -4.16 5.98 10.56
CA VAL A 220 -4.85 4.85 11.19
C VAL A 220 -6.37 5.02 11.12
N ASP A 221 -6.88 6.20 11.49
CA ASP A 221 -8.31 6.44 11.63
C ASP A 221 -9.03 6.57 10.28
N TYR A 222 -8.45 7.33 9.35
CA TYR A 222 -9.07 7.64 8.05
C TYR A 222 -8.44 6.90 6.89
N GLY A 223 -7.11 6.73 6.89
CA GLY A 223 -6.38 5.94 5.90
C GLY A 223 -6.50 4.43 6.10
N GLN A 224 -7.09 3.98 7.24
CA GLN A 224 -7.28 2.58 7.62
C GLN A 224 -5.97 1.78 7.68
N CYS A 225 -4.82 2.45 7.82
CA CYS A 225 -3.52 1.81 7.88
C CYS A 225 -3.39 0.97 9.15
N ARG A 226 -3.06 -0.32 9.02
CA ARG A 226 -2.88 -1.26 10.13
C ARG A 226 -1.44 -1.73 10.29
N GLN A 227 -0.61 -1.54 9.29
CA GLN A 227 0.80 -1.92 9.31
C GLN A 227 1.64 -0.73 8.84
N LEU A 228 2.42 -0.17 9.76
CA LEU A 228 3.22 1.02 9.51
C LEU A 228 4.71 0.69 9.55
N ALA A 229 5.44 1.16 8.53
CA ALA A 229 6.90 1.08 8.46
C ALA A 229 7.47 2.49 8.58
N LEU A 230 8.11 2.81 9.70
CA LEU A 230 8.55 4.16 10.06
C LEU A 230 10.07 4.26 10.04
N GLY A 231 10.61 5.38 9.59
CA GLY A 231 12.02 5.70 9.76
C GLY A 231 12.39 5.81 11.24
N ALA A 232 13.67 5.69 11.58
CA ALA A 232 14.13 5.60 12.96
C ALA A 232 13.62 6.74 13.86
N ALA A 233 13.62 7.99 13.38
CA ALA A 233 13.12 9.14 14.14
C ALA A 233 11.60 9.04 14.41
N ALA A 234 10.79 8.83 13.38
CA ALA A 234 9.34 8.68 13.53
C ALA A 234 8.98 7.45 14.37
N TYR A 235 9.73 6.35 14.25
CA TYR A 235 9.54 5.15 15.06
C TYR A 235 9.79 5.41 16.56
N ALA A 236 10.85 6.16 16.90
CA ALA A 236 11.15 6.52 18.29
C ALA A 236 10.03 7.37 18.94
N HIS A 237 9.29 8.14 18.15
CA HIS A 237 8.23 9.03 18.62
C HIS A 237 6.82 8.56 18.21
N CYS A 238 6.67 7.30 17.77
CA CYS A 238 5.43 6.80 17.17
C CYS A 238 4.20 6.96 18.09
N ASN A 239 4.34 6.81 19.41
CA ASN A 239 3.22 6.99 20.33
C ASN A 239 2.71 8.44 20.32
N ALA A 240 3.60 9.43 20.36
CA ALA A 240 3.22 10.84 20.29
C ALA A 240 2.56 11.19 18.95
N LEU A 241 3.06 10.63 17.85
CA LEU A 241 2.48 10.81 16.51
C LEU A 241 1.11 10.13 16.37
N LEU A 242 0.89 9.01 17.05
CA LEU A 242 -0.41 8.32 17.12
C LEU A 242 -1.41 9.05 18.01
N ASP A 243 -0.94 9.70 19.09
CA ASP A 243 -1.78 10.52 19.97
C ASP A 243 -2.12 11.89 19.37
N GLY A 244 -1.63 12.20 18.17
CA GLY A 244 -1.88 13.47 17.48
C GLY A 244 -1.22 14.67 18.16
N GLN A 245 -0.20 14.47 18.99
CA GLN A 245 0.55 15.54 19.64
C GLN A 245 1.71 15.96 18.72
N PRO A 246 1.72 17.21 18.20
CA PRO A 246 2.88 17.71 17.50
C PRO A 246 4.06 17.80 18.47
N GLU A 247 5.25 17.37 18.02
CA GLU A 247 6.48 17.57 18.82
C GLU A 247 6.60 19.02 19.24
N SER A 248 6.70 19.23 20.56
CA SER A 248 7.07 20.53 21.10
C SER A 248 8.54 20.75 20.76
N ALA A 249 8.80 21.66 19.81
CA ALA A 249 10.12 22.09 19.37
C ALA A 249 10.91 22.75 20.50
#